data_f8af96d91d709f0825180945245405ae
#
_entry.id   f8af96d91d709f0825180945245405ae
#
_cell.length_a   1.000
_cell.length_b   1.000
_cell.length_c   1.000
_cell.angle_alpha   90.00
_cell.angle_beta   90.00
_cell.angle_gamma   90.00
#
_symmetry.space_group_name_H-M   'P 1'
#
loop_
_entity.id
_entity.type
_entity.pdbx_description
1 polymer ?
#
loop_
_entity_poly.entity_id
_entity_poly.type
_entity_poly.pdbx_seq_one_letter_code
_entity_poly.pdbx_strand_id
1 'polypeptide(L)'
;ENMIDPGAEWTNHSSGEDRSRVGAPTSLTISDKGLSTEISRADLTSGAAARHGMNGKNLREWRRRQRVDQRSKTRDSRSRNLTTAMQFIRDRGGLPKQIEQEAANLYRHAMKEGIVTGRSIRGVTAACVYIAARQAGIPRRIDVIAEAFDMVTEVEEKELKRTIRLVARKMNTHHITGP
;
A
#
# COMPACT_ATOMS: atom_id res chain seq x y z
N GLU A 1 -30.22 -26.26 -19.21
CA GLU A 1 -28.92 -25.60 -19.45
C GLU A 1 -28.20 -25.46 -18.11
N ASN A 2 -27.12 -26.24 -17.97
CA ASN A 2 -26.30 -26.18 -16.76
C ASN A 2 -25.50 -24.86 -16.75
N MET A 3 -25.90 -23.95 -15.90
CA MET A 3 -25.15 -22.71 -15.62
C MET A 3 -23.91 -22.91 -14.71
N ILE A 4 -23.62 -24.16 -14.34
CA ILE A 4 -22.50 -24.53 -13.49
C ILE A 4 -21.37 -25.01 -14.40
N ASP A 5 -20.26 -24.30 -14.39
CA ASP A 5 -19.03 -24.74 -15.03
C ASP A 5 -18.47 -25.95 -14.26
N PRO A 6 -18.40 -27.16 -14.83
CA PRO A 6 -17.88 -28.33 -14.13
C PRO A 6 -16.35 -28.37 -14.06
N GLY A 7 -15.66 -27.33 -14.53
CA GLY A 7 -14.19 -27.22 -14.47
C GLY A 7 -13.70 -27.03 -13.05
N ALA A 8 -12.55 -27.60 -12.73
CA ALA A 8 -11.88 -27.34 -11.44
C ALA A 8 -11.49 -25.85 -11.33
N GLU A 9 -11.79 -25.20 -10.19
CA GLU A 9 -11.41 -23.80 -9.93
C GLU A 9 -9.89 -23.59 -9.86
N TRP A 10 -9.13 -24.64 -9.66
CA TRP A 10 -7.68 -24.64 -9.45
C TRP A 10 -6.98 -25.49 -10.52
N THR A 11 -6.69 -24.91 -11.65
CA THR A 11 -5.93 -25.60 -12.70
C THR A 11 -4.63 -24.84 -12.97
N ASN A 12 -3.59 -25.20 -12.23
CA ASN A 12 -2.23 -24.81 -12.55
C ASN A 12 -1.60 -25.90 -13.40
N HIS A 13 -1.50 -25.66 -14.71
CA HIS A 13 -0.77 -26.53 -15.60
C HIS A 13 0.70 -26.10 -15.69
N SER A 14 1.59 -27.08 -15.75
CA SER A 14 3.03 -26.87 -15.93
C SER A 14 3.41 -26.16 -17.25
N SER A 15 2.44 -25.89 -18.11
CA SER A 15 2.62 -25.18 -19.40
C SER A 15 2.52 -23.65 -19.33
N GLY A 16 2.50 -23.06 -18.17
CA GLY A 16 2.72 -21.62 -17.99
C GLY A 16 1.50 -20.71 -18.05
N GLU A 17 0.30 -21.20 -18.33
CA GLU A 17 -0.92 -20.41 -18.21
C GLU A 17 -1.62 -20.71 -16.87
N ASP A 18 -1.53 -19.78 -15.96
CA ASP A 18 -2.27 -19.82 -14.70
C ASP A 18 -3.75 -19.51 -14.95
N ARG A 19 -4.60 -20.54 -14.90
CA ARG A 19 -6.05 -20.43 -15.04
C ARG A 19 -6.77 -20.44 -13.69
N SER A 20 -6.05 -20.29 -12.60
CA SER A 20 -6.65 -20.22 -11.27
C SER A 20 -7.52 -18.98 -11.12
N ARG A 21 -8.74 -19.14 -10.59
CA ARG A 21 -9.67 -18.06 -10.29
C ARG A 21 -9.39 -17.46 -8.91
N VAL A 22 -8.13 -17.31 -8.58
CA VAL A 22 -7.70 -16.71 -7.30
C VAL A 22 -7.67 -15.21 -7.45
N GLY A 23 -8.29 -14.49 -6.51
CA GLY A 23 -8.19 -13.03 -6.44
C GLY A 23 -6.76 -12.55 -6.15
N ALA A 24 -6.55 -11.25 -6.28
CA ALA A 24 -5.27 -10.63 -5.95
C ALA A 24 -4.83 -10.96 -4.51
N PRO A 25 -3.54 -11.20 -4.27
CA PRO A 25 -3.05 -11.52 -2.94
C PRO A 25 -3.30 -10.37 -1.96
N THR A 26 -3.64 -10.70 -0.73
CA THR A 26 -3.82 -9.72 0.35
C THR A 26 -2.50 -9.02 0.64
N SER A 27 -2.48 -7.71 0.60
CA SER A 27 -1.29 -6.90 0.88
C SER A 27 -1.60 -5.77 1.86
N LEU A 28 -0.70 -5.57 2.83
CA LEU A 28 -0.77 -4.46 3.78
C LEU A 28 -0.39 -3.11 3.17
N THR A 29 0.19 -3.11 1.97
CA THR A 29 0.53 -1.90 1.21
C THR A 29 -0.65 -1.31 0.44
N ILE A 30 -1.78 -2.02 0.38
CA ILE A 30 -3.03 -1.57 -0.23
C ILE A 30 -4.01 -1.21 0.88
N SER A 31 -4.73 -0.11 0.75
CA SER A 31 -5.62 0.41 1.80
C SER A 31 -6.74 -0.55 2.19
N ASP A 32 -7.27 -1.31 1.26
CA ASP A 32 -8.30 -2.33 1.43
C ASP A 32 -7.74 -3.74 1.67
N LYS A 33 -6.41 -3.86 1.79
CA LYS A 33 -5.68 -5.15 1.90
C LYS A 33 -5.87 -6.06 0.68
N GLY A 34 -6.23 -5.51 -0.46
CA GLY A 34 -6.46 -6.26 -1.69
C GLY A 34 -7.77 -7.05 -1.71
N LEU A 35 -8.72 -6.76 -0.83
CA LEU A 35 -9.99 -7.49 -0.70
C LEU A 35 -11.10 -7.00 -1.64
N SER A 36 -10.88 -5.91 -2.37
CA SER A 36 -11.87 -5.36 -3.29
C SER A 36 -11.76 -5.97 -4.69
N THR A 37 -12.91 -6.06 -5.37
CA THR A 37 -12.96 -6.41 -6.79
C THR A 37 -12.42 -5.25 -7.63
N GLU A 38 -11.50 -5.53 -8.53
CA GLU A 38 -10.90 -4.52 -9.40
C GLU A 38 -11.01 -4.92 -10.87
N ILE A 39 -11.38 -3.95 -11.71
CA ILE A 39 -11.32 -4.08 -13.17
C ILE A 39 -10.01 -3.43 -13.63
N SER A 40 -9.15 -4.20 -14.27
CA SER A 40 -7.86 -3.70 -14.75
C SER A 40 -8.05 -2.62 -15.82
N ARG A 41 -7.18 -1.62 -15.80
CA ARG A 41 -7.12 -0.64 -16.89
C ARG A 41 -6.76 -1.26 -18.23
N ALA A 42 -5.99 -2.35 -18.21
CA ALA A 42 -5.62 -3.09 -19.40
C ALA A 42 -6.85 -3.69 -20.09
N ASP A 43 -7.82 -4.18 -19.34
CA ASP A 43 -9.07 -4.75 -19.88
C ASP A 43 -9.98 -3.70 -20.52
N LEU A 44 -9.78 -2.42 -20.15
CA LEU A 44 -10.52 -1.29 -20.71
C LEU A 44 -9.78 -0.59 -21.84
N THR A 45 -8.71 -1.17 -22.35
CA THR A 45 -8.08 -0.69 -23.60
C THR A 45 -8.94 -1.02 -24.81
N SER A 46 -8.83 -0.22 -25.88
CA SER A 46 -9.66 -0.39 -27.06
C SER A 46 -9.53 -1.78 -27.69
N GLY A 47 -8.34 -2.38 -27.64
CA GLY A 47 -8.10 -3.72 -28.19
C GLY A 47 -8.69 -4.83 -27.36
N ALA A 48 -8.54 -4.78 -26.03
CA ALA A 48 -9.13 -5.76 -25.12
C ALA A 48 -10.66 -5.65 -25.08
N ALA A 49 -11.19 -4.45 -25.05
CA ALA A 49 -12.63 -4.18 -25.08
C ALA A 49 -13.29 -4.73 -26.35
N ALA A 50 -12.63 -4.60 -27.51
CA ALA A 50 -13.12 -5.15 -28.77
C ALA A 50 -13.21 -6.68 -28.75
N ARG A 51 -12.27 -7.37 -28.10
CA ARG A 51 -12.32 -8.84 -27.91
C ARG A 51 -13.53 -9.30 -27.10
N HIS A 52 -14.01 -8.45 -26.19
CA HIS A 52 -15.19 -8.69 -25.37
C HIS A 52 -16.47 -8.09 -25.94
N GLY A 53 -16.47 -7.69 -27.22
CA GLY A 53 -17.65 -7.15 -27.90
C GLY A 53 -18.14 -5.80 -27.40
N MET A 54 -17.31 -5.04 -26.67
CA MET A 54 -17.65 -3.72 -26.17
C MET A 54 -17.55 -2.68 -27.27
N ASN A 55 -18.61 -1.89 -27.45
CA ASN A 55 -18.58 -0.71 -28.32
C ASN A 55 -18.02 0.52 -27.57
N GLY A 56 -17.70 1.58 -28.33
CA GLY A 56 -17.06 2.76 -27.76
C GLY A 56 -17.90 3.51 -26.70
N LYS A 57 -19.23 3.39 -26.75
CA LYS A 57 -20.13 4.00 -25.75
C LYS A 57 -20.03 3.24 -24.42
N ASN A 58 -20.15 1.94 -24.47
CA ASN A 58 -20.03 1.06 -23.29
C ASN A 58 -18.65 1.16 -22.65
N LEU A 59 -17.60 1.24 -23.45
CA LEU A 59 -16.23 1.39 -22.94
C LEU A 59 -16.05 2.72 -22.16
N ARG A 60 -16.61 3.82 -22.65
CA ARG A 60 -16.59 5.11 -21.94
C ARG A 60 -17.34 5.04 -20.61
N GLU A 61 -18.47 4.36 -20.59
CA GLU A 61 -19.27 4.18 -19.39
C GLU A 61 -18.53 3.32 -18.35
N TRP A 62 -17.91 2.23 -18.76
CA TRP A 62 -17.10 1.38 -17.90
C TRP A 62 -15.89 2.12 -17.32
N ARG A 63 -15.19 2.90 -18.11
CA ARG A 63 -14.11 3.78 -17.63
C ARG A 63 -14.60 4.83 -16.65
N ARG A 64 -15.80 5.37 -16.86
CA ARG A 64 -16.42 6.28 -15.91
C ARG A 64 -16.76 5.59 -14.60
N ARG A 65 -17.38 4.41 -14.65
CA ARG A 65 -17.71 3.60 -13.46
C ARG A 65 -16.44 3.25 -12.68
N GLN A 66 -15.40 2.81 -13.33
CA GLN A 66 -14.12 2.53 -12.70
C GLN A 66 -13.56 3.76 -11.96
N ARG A 67 -13.62 4.95 -12.57
CA ARG A 67 -13.17 6.18 -11.90
C ARG A 67 -14.03 6.55 -10.70
N VAL A 68 -15.34 6.35 -10.78
CA VAL A 68 -16.26 6.60 -9.66
C VAL A 68 -16.01 5.61 -8.54
N ASP A 69 -15.81 4.34 -8.86
CA ASP A 69 -15.50 3.28 -7.88
C ASP A 69 -14.17 3.57 -7.15
N GLN A 70 -13.11 3.91 -7.89
CA GLN A 70 -11.84 4.31 -7.28
C GLN A 70 -11.97 5.52 -6.36
N ARG A 71 -12.78 6.52 -6.75
CA ARG A 71 -13.05 7.70 -5.90
C ARG A 71 -13.87 7.32 -4.65
N SER A 72 -14.83 6.42 -4.76
CA SER A 72 -15.63 5.97 -3.62
C SER A 72 -14.79 5.17 -2.62
N LYS A 73 -13.86 4.33 -3.08
CA LYS A 73 -12.91 3.59 -2.23
C LYS A 73 -12.00 4.52 -1.42
N THR A 74 -11.70 5.72 -1.93
CA THR A 74 -10.80 6.69 -1.28
C THR A 74 -11.56 7.91 -0.74
N ARG A 75 -12.87 7.81 -0.55
CA ARG A 75 -13.72 8.93 -0.13
C ARG A 75 -13.44 9.40 1.30
N ASP A 76 -13.14 8.48 2.18
CA ASP A 76 -12.80 8.78 3.57
C ASP A 76 -11.38 9.39 3.68
N SER A 77 -11.25 10.44 4.50
CA SER A 77 -9.96 11.10 4.76
C SER A 77 -8.91 10.14 5.33
N ARG A 78 -9.36 9.20 6.14
CA ARG A 78 -8.52 8.18 6.75
C ARG A 78 -7.97 7.20 5.70
N SER A 79 -8.82 6.77 4.76
CA SER A 79 -8.41 5.92 3.64
C SER A 79 -7.45 6.63 2.68
N ARG A 80 -7.67 7.91 2.40
CA ARG A 80 -6.75 8.72 1.58
C ARG A 80 -5.39 8.86 2.25
N ASN A 81 -5.39 9.12 3.55
CA ASN A 81 -4.18 9.23 4.35
C ASN A 81 -3.38 7.92 4.29
N LEU A 82 -4.04 6.79 4.50
CA LEU A 82 -3.44 5.48 4.42
C LEU A 82 -2.88 5.18 3.02
N THR A 83 -3.61 5.50 1.96
CA THR A 83 -3.16 5.31 0.57
C THR A 83 -1.90 6.13 0.28
N THR A 84 -1.87 7.39 0.71
CA THR A 84 -0.69 8.25 0.58
C THR A 84 0.51 7.70 1.35
N ALA A 85 0.29 7.23 2.57
CA ALA A 85 1.34 6.63 3.39
C ALA A 85 1.92 5.36 2.74
N MET A 86 1.06 4.48 2.21
CA MET A 86 1.50 3.26 1.50
C MET A 86 2.31 3.59 0.25
N GLN A 87 1.92 4.65 -0.45
CA GLN A 87 2.67 5.14 -1.60
C GLN A 87 4.05 5.66 -1.20
N PHE A 88 4.17 6.44 -0.15
CA PHE A 88 5.46 6.89 0.37
C PHE A 88 6.38 5.73 0.76
N ILE A 89 5.85 4.70 1.41
CA ILE A 89 6.64 3.52 1.79
C ILE A 89 7.20 2.83 0.54
N ARG A 90 6.40 2.65 -0.50
CA ARG A 90 6.85 2.01 -1.76
C ARG A 90 7.86 2.86 -2.52
N ASP A 91 7.56 4.14 -2.69
CA ASP A 91 8.32 5.00 -3.59
C ASP A 91 9.61 5.51 -2.95
N ARG A 92 9.62 5.72 -1.64
CA ARG A 92 10.72 6.36 -0.92
C ARG A 92 11.40 5.49 0.13
N GLY A 93 10.76 4.39 0.55
CA GLY A 93 11.31 3.50 1.58
C GLY A 93 12.55 2.74 1.14
N GLY A 94 12.65 2.38 -0.13
CA GLY A 94 13.78 1.61 -0.67
C GLY A 94 14.01 0.27 0.05
N LEU A 95 12.96 -0.36 0.54
CA LEU A 95 13.01 -1.58 1.33
C LEU A 95 12.61 -2.81 0.50
N PRO A 96 13.12 -4.01 0.86
CA PRO A 96 12.55 -5.26 0.36
C PRO A 96 11.04 -5.37 0.68
N LYS A 97 10.28 -6.06 -0.17
CA LYS A 97 8.81 -6.16 -0.04
C LYS A 97 8.33 -6.63 1.34
N GLN A 98 9.04 -7.56 1.96
CA GLN A 98 8.67 -8.06 3.29
C GLN A 98 8.74 -6.95 4.34
N ILE A 99 9.83 -6.19 4.33
CA ILE A 99 10.05 -5.09 5.28
C ILE A 99 9.12 -3.92 4.95
N GLU A 100 8.83 -3.70 3.69
CA GLU A 100 7.83 -2.73 3.23
C GLU A 100 6.44 -3.04 3.83
N GLN A 101 6.04 -4.32 3.86
CA GLN A 101 4.80 -4.75 4.49
C GLN A 101 4.81 -4.56 6.01
N GLU A 102 5.93 -4.79 6.65
CA GLU A 102 6.09 -4.52 8.09
C GLU A 102 5.97 -3.03 8.40
N ALA A 103 6.61 -2.17 7.60
CA ALA A 103 6.47 -0.72 7.71
C ALA A 103 5.00 -0.28 7.50
N ALA A 104 4.31 -0.86 6.54
CA ALA A 104 2.89 -0.63 6.29
C ALA A 104 2.02 -1.06 7.48
N ASN A 105 2.34 -2.19 8.09
CA ASN A 105 1.65 -2.67 9.28
C ASN A 105 1.87 -1.72 10.48
N LEU A 106 3.09 -1.29 10.71
CA LEU A 106 3.41 -0.30 11.75
C LEU A 106 2.65 1.01 11.54
N TYR A 107 2.53 1.48 10.31
CA TYR A 107 1.76 2.68 10.01
C TYR A 107 0.26 2.50 10.30
N ARG A 108 -0.31 1.35 9.96
CA ARG A 108 -1.72 1.03 10.28
C ARG A 108 -1.96 1.02 11.79
N HIS A 109 -1.04 0.44 12.55
CA HIS A 109 -1.10 0.48 14.02
C HIS A 109 -0.95 1.90 14.56
N ALA A 110 -0.02 2.68 14.03
CA ALA A 110 0.17 4.08 14.40
C ALA A 110 -1.10 4.91 14.15
N MET A 111 -1.76 4.68 13.04
CA MET A 111 -3.04 5.30 12.72
C MET A 111 -4.14 4.90 13.71
N LYS A 112 -4.20 3.62 14.08
CA LYS A 112 -5.17 3.10 15.06
C LYS A 112 -4.96 3.72 16.44
N GLU A 113 -3.70 3.89 16.85
CA GLU A 113 -3.31 4.52 18.11
C GLU A 113 -3.41 6.06 18.11
N GLY A 114 -3.84 6.66 17.01
CA GLY A 114 -4.00 8.11 16.89
C GLY A 114 -2.69 8.91 16.75
N ILE A 115 -1.55 8.25 16.54
CA ILE A 115 -0.24 8.90 16.41
C ILE A 115 -0.17 9.82 15.18
N VAL A 116 -0.90 9.47 14.12
CA VAL A 116 -0.90 10.21 12.85
C VAL A 116 -1.64 11.56 12.99
N THR A 117 -2.55 11.68 13.94
CA THR A 117 -3.32 12.89 14.15
C THR A 117 -2.40 14.05 14.59
N GLY A 118 -2.46 15.17 13.85
CA GLY A 118 -1.65 16.35 14.12
C GLY A 118 -0.18 16.24 13.69
N ARG A 119 0.20 15.19 12.98
CA ARG A 119 1.54 14.99 12.41
C ARG A 119 1.49 14.83 10.90
N SER A 120 2.63 15.11 10.24
CA SER A 120 2.72 14.90 8.80
C SER A 120 2.73 13.39 8.46
N ILE A 121 2.02 13.01 7.43
CA ILE A 121 2.03 11.63 6.91
C ILE A 121 3.45 11.19 6.58
N ARG A 122 4.23 12.08 5.98
CA ARG A 122 5.62 11.88 5.60
C ARG A 122 6.50 11.56 6.82
N GLY A 123 6.36 12.33 7.89
CA GLY A 123 7.13 12.12 9.12
C GLY A 123 6.81 10.80 9.81
N VAL A 124 5.53 10.43 9.90
CA VAL A 124 5.13 9.15 10.50
C VAL A 124 5.53 7.96 9.62
N THR A 125 5.43 8.09 8.30
CA THR A 125 5.87 7.05 7.36
C THR A 125 7.37 6.82 7.43
N ALA A 126 8.15 7.89 7.47
CA ALA A 126 9.61 7.81 7.64
C ALA A 126 10.00 7.13 8.94
N ALA A 127 9.31 7.43 10.03
CA ALA A 127 9.50 6.77 11.32
C ALA A 127 9.20 5.26 11.26
N CYS A 128 8.10 4.87 10.60
CA CYS A 128 7.75 3.47 10.42
C CYS A 128 8.77 2.71 9.58
N VAL A 129 9.27 3.32 8.50
CA VAL A 129 10.33 2.76 7.66
C VAL A 129 11.62 2.57 8.46
N TYR A 130 12.01 3.55 9.26
CA TYR A 130 13.18 3.45 10.12
C TYR A 130 13.09 2.29 11.10
N ILE A 131 11.97 2.16 11.79
CA ILE A 131 11.75 1.10 12.79
C ILE A 131 11.70 -0.27 12.10
N ALA A 132 10.98 -0.40 10.99
CA ALA A 132 10.88 -1.67 10.25
C ALA A 132 12.25 -2.14 9.75
N ALA A 133 13.06 -1.24 9.20
CA ALA A 133 14.40 -1.56 8.75
C ALA A 133 15.29 -2.03 9.91
N ARG A 134 15.15 -1.41 11.05
CA ARG A 134 15.91 -1.79 12.25
C ARG A 134 15.48 -3.14 12.82
N GLN A 135 14.20 -3.42 12.87
CA GLN A 135 13.65 -4.73 13.29
C GLN A 135 14.10 -5.86 12.37
N ALA A 136 14.24 -5.58 11.08
CA ALA A 136 14.69 -6.56 10.09
C ALA A 136 16.21 -6.80 10.06
N GLY A 137 16.97 -6.10 10.91
CA GLY A 137 18.43 -6.24 10.94
C GLY A 137 19.17 -5.52 9.82
N ILE A 138 18.51 -4.63 9.10
CA ILE A 138 19.13 -3.76 8.07
C ILE A 138 18.94 -2.27 8.46
N PRO A 139 19.52 -1.83 9.57
CA PRO A 139 19.31 -0.46 10.06
C PRO A 139 19.81 0.56 9.05
N ARG A 140 19.06 1.65 8.91
CA ARG A 140 19.44 2.80 8.09
C ARG A 140 19.62 4.02 8.99
N ARG A 141 20.54 4.89 8.60
CA ARG A 141 20.76 6.14 9.33
C ARG A 141 19.57 7.09 9.18
N ILE A 142 19.31 7.87 10.21
CA ILE A 142 18.19 8.82 10.23
C ILE A 142 18.34 9.89 9.15
N ASP A 143 19.56 10.38 8.91
CA ASP A 143 19.87 11.35 7.86
C ASP A 143 19.54 10.82 6.47
N VAL A 144 19.88 9.55 6.18
CA VAL A 144 19.56 8.89 4.90
C VAL A 144 18.04 8.78 4.71
N ILE A 145 17.31 8.40 5.74
CA ILE A 145 15.85 8.31 5.69
C ILE A 145 15.22 9.69 5.56
N ALA A 146 15.72 10.68 6.28
CA ALA A 146 15.25 12.05 6.18
C ALA A 146 15.43 12.60 4.76
N GLU A 147 16.56 12.35 4.13
CA GLU A 147 16.81 12.72 2.74
C GLU A 147 15.86 12.02 1.76
N ALA A 148 15.65 10.70 1.92
CA ALA A 148 14.74 9.93 1.08
C ALA A 148 13.30 10.43 1.16
N PHE A 149 12.87 10.97 2.29
CA PHE A 149 11.54 11.53 2.51
C PHE A 149 11.48 13.06 2.35
N ASP A 150 12.48 13.70 1.76
CA ASP A 150 12.59 15.15 1.59
C ASP A 150 12.45 15.94 2.90
N MET A 151 13.01 15.44 3.98
CA MET A 151 13.02 16.06 5.31
C MET A 151 14.44 16.54 5.66
N VAL A 152 14.96 17.47 4.86
CA VAL A 152 16.38 17.88 4.91
C VAL A 152 16.67 19.00 5.91
N THR A 153 15.65 19.68 6.45
CA THR A 153 15.87 20.73 7.43
C THR A 153 16.15 20.15 8.81
N GLU A 154 16.95 20.87 9.62
CA GLU A 154 17.27 20.45 10.97
C GLU A 154 16.03 20.32 11.86
N VAL A 155 15.03 21.16 11.64
CA VAL A 155 13.75 21.12 12.36
C VAL A 155 12.99 19.83 12.02
N GLU A 156 12.92 19.49 10.74
CA GLU A 156 12.24 18.26 10.26
C GLU A 156 12.96 16.99 10.77
N GLU A 157 14.27 16.98 10.79
CA GLU A 157 15.05 15.87 11.33
C GLU A 157 14.82 15.69 12.84
N LYS A 158 14.79 16.79 13.60
CA LYS A 158 14.45 16.75 15.03
C LYS A 158 13.03 16.24 15.26
N GLU A 159 12.10 16.66 14.44
CA GLU A 159 10.71 16.18 14.49
C GLU A 159 10.62 14.69 14.13
N LEU A 160 11.35 14.24 13.13
CA LEU A 160 11.48 12.83 12.79
C LEU A 160 11.99 11.99 13.96
N LYS A 161 13.05 12.43 14.63
CA LYS A 161 13.59 11.78 15.84
C LYS A 161 12.56 11.68 16.96
N ARG A 162 11.77 12.74 17.17
CA ARG A 162 10.67 12.75 18.16
C ARG A 162 9.57 11.76 17.76
N THR A 163 9.21 11.73 16.49
CA THR A 163 8.18 10.82 15.97
C THR A 163 8.62 9.38 16.08
N ILE A 164 9.87 9.05 15.77
CA ILE A 164 10.44 7.69 15.94
C ILE A 164 10.31 7.24 17.40
N ARG A 165 10.70 8.08 18.36
CA ARG A 165 10.60 7.75 19.78
C ARG A 165 9.15 7.54 20.22
N LEU A 166 8.24 8.34 19.71
CA LEU A 166 6.82 8.23 20.02
C LEU A 166 6.23 6.94 19.48
N VAL A 167 6.48 6.61 18.22
CA VAL A 167 6.02 5.36 17.57
C VAL A 167 6.61 4.16 18.28
N ALA A 168 7.92 4.17 18.56
CA ALA A 168 8.60 3.10 19.26
C ALA A 168 8.01 2.85 20.65
N ARG A 169 7.71 3.89 21.40
CA ARG A 169 7.10 3.82 22.73
C ARG A 169 5.70 3.23 22.67
N LYS A 170 4.88 3.72 21.76
CA LYS A 170 3.48 3.26 21.59
C LYS A 170 3.38 1.82 21.10
N MET A 171 4.34 1.39 20.29
CA MET A 171 4.41 0.02 19.75
C MET A 171 5.24 -0.94 20.60
N ASN A 172 5.69 -0.55 21.78
CA ASN A 172 6.63 -1.33 22.61
C ASN A 172 7.90 -1.75 21.86
N THR A 173 8.37 -0.93 20.93
CA THR A 173 9.58 -1.19 20.14
C THR A 173 10.75 -0.30 20.55
N HIS A 174 10.69 0.32 21.73
CA HIS A 174 11.70 1.26 22.23
C HIS A 174 13.08 0.62 22.43
N HIS A 175 13.15 -0.69 22.64
CA HIS A 175 14.41 -1.44 22.68
C HIS A 175 15.16 -1.44 21.33
N ILE A 176 14.46 -1.12 20.23
CA ILE A 176 15.02 -1.11 18.87
C ILE A 176 15.55 0.27 18.49
N THR A 177 15.11 1.31 19.19
CA THR A 177 15.51 2.71 18.96
C THR A 177 16.69 3.15 19.83
N GLY A 178 17.50 2.22 20.31
CA GLY A 178 18.71 2.53 21.09
C GLY A 178 19.68 3.50 20.39
N PRO A 179 20.66 4.04 21.10
CA PRO A 179 21.48 5.14 20.65
C PRO A 179 22.17 4.95 19.32
#